data_eb378f7449a9a671c37f9693c244652b
#
_entry.id   eb378f7449a9a671c37f9693c244652b
#
_cell.length_a   1.000
_cell.length_b   1.000
_cell.length_c   1.000
_cell.angle_alpha   90.00
_cell.angle_beta   90.00
_cell.angle_gamma   90.00
#
_symmetry.space_group_name_H-M   'P 1'
#
loop_
_entity.id
_entity.type
_entity.pdbx_description
1 polymer ?
#
loop_
_entity_poly.entity_id
_entity_poly.type
_entity_poly.pdbx_seq_one_letter_code
_entity_poly.pdbx_strand_id
1 'polypeptide(L)'
;MNIFILNENPELAARDYCNKHLPKMVVECYQMLGSAVIRHGATPDMMPLTKKGTPLKGGYHNHPCTIFTGQTRSNYVWVVRHALEICKEYTDKYNKIHFCEAGIRHLSSMVKLIP
;
A
#
# COMPACT_ATOMS: atom_id res chain seq x y z
N MET A 1 -9.25 -5.58 -8.81
CA MET A 1 -8.82 -4.78 -7.67
C MET A 1 -8.54 -3.34 -8.08
N ASN A 2 -9.03 -2.37 -7.32
CA ASN A 2 -8.89 -0.96 -7.64
C ASN A 2 -8.59 -0.15 -6.39
N ILE A 3 -7.78 0.90 -6.55
CA ILE A 3 -7.77 2.00 -5.59
C ILE A 3 -8.92 2.92 -5.99
N PHE A 4 -9.85 3.13 -5.06
CA PHE A 4 -10.96 4.07 -5.30
C PHE A 4 -10.48 5.47 -4.94
N ILE A 5 -10.15 6.27 -5.95
CA ILE A 5 -9.72 7.65 -5.74
C ILE A 5 -10.98 8.50 -5.61
N LEU A 6 -11.56 8.51 -4.39
CA LEU A 6 -12.77 9.24 -4.08
C LEU A 6 -12.51 10.71 -3.77
N ASN A 7 -11.23 11.08 -3.57
CA ASN A 7 -10.80 12.44 -3.29
C ASN A 7 -9.32 12.57 -3.68
N GLU A 8 -8.90 13.75 -4.11
CA GLU A 8 -7.49 14.01 -4.43
C GLU A 8 -6.59 13.94 -3.19
N ASN A 9 -7.14 14.26 -2.02
CA ASN A 9 -6.44 14.10 -0.75
C ASN A 9 -6.49 12.62 -0.35
N PRO A 10 -5.32 11.96 -0.17
CA PRO A 10 -5.30 10.52 0.11
C PRO A 10 -5.94 10.14 1.45
N GLU A 11 -5.84 11.00 2.45
CA GLU A 11 -6.44 10.74 3.76
C GLU A 11 -7.97 10.82 3.68
N LEU A 12 -8.51 11.82 2.97
CA LEU A 12 -9.96 11.95 2.79
C LEU A 12 -10.50 10.82 1.91
N ALA A 13 -9.76 10.42 0.87
CA ALA A 13 -10.15 9.29 0.04
C ALA A 13 -10.26 8.01 0.87
N ALA A 14 -9.32 7.79 1.79
CA ALA A 14 -9.35 6.62 2.68
C ALA A 14 -10.59 6.61 3.58
N ARG A 15 -10.99 7.76 4.10
CA ARG A 15 -12.16 7.89 4.98
C ARG A 15 -13.47 7.65 4.27
N ASP A 16 -13.50 7.83 2.95
CA ASP A 16 -14.71 7.65 2.14
C ASP A 16 -15.01 6.19 1.84
N TYR A 17 -14.11 5.24 2.19
CA TYR A 17 -14.35 3.83 1.96
C TYR A 17 -15.42 3.28 2.89
N CYS A 18 -16.25 2.40 2.34
CA CYS A 18 -17.18 1.60 3.12
C CYS A 18 -16.41 0.68 4.08
N ASN A 19 -16.91 0.51 5.28
CA ASN A 19 -16.25 -0.28 6.33
C ASN A 19 -15.84 -1.69 5.89
N LYS A 20 -16.67 -2.36 5.09
CA LYS A 20 -16.38 -3.71 4.62
C LYS A 20 -15.19 -3.77 3.68
N HIS A 21 -14.78 -2.64 3.09
CA HIS A 21 -13.64 -2.56 2.17
C HIS A 21 -12.32 -2.29 2.90
N LEU A 22 -12.34 -1.83 4.14
CA LEU A 22 -11.13 -1.40 4.83
C LEU A 22 -10.05 -2.48 4.91
N PRO A 23 -10.35 -3.71 5.41
CA PRO A 23 -9.29 -4.72 5.54
C PRO A 23 -8.69 -5.11 4.20
N LYS A 24 -9.53 -5.25 3.18
CA LYS A 24 -9.12 -5.66 1.85
C LYS A 24 -8.27 -4.59 1.18
N MET A 25 -8.66 -3.32 1.30
CA MET A 25 -7.93 -2.21 0.67
C MET A 25 -6.54 -2.03 1.24
N VAL A 26 -6.35 -2.30 2.54
CA VAL A 26 -5.00 -2.28 3.13
C VAL A 26 -4.10 -3.32 2.46
N VAL A 27 -4.60 -4.56 2.33
CA VAL A 27 -3.83 -5.64 1.70
C VAL A 27 -3.50 -5.30 0.25
N GLU A 28 -4.46 -4.76 -0.50
CA GLU A 28 -4.25 -4.40 -1.90
C GLU A 28 -3.23 -3.29 -2.06
N CYS A 29 -3.28 -2.25 -1.24
CA CYS A 29 -2.28 -1.19 -1.24
C CYS A 29 -0.89 -1.74 -0.93
N TYR A 30 -0.78 -2.62 0.06
CA TYR A 30 0.47 -3.28 0.43
C TYR A 30 1.08 -4.03 -0.76
N GLN A 31 0.26 -4.81 -1.46
CA GLN A 31 0.73 -5.57 -2.62
C GLN A 31 1.16 -4.66 -3.77
N MET A 32 0.42 -3.59 -4.04
CA MET A 32 0.77 -2.64 -5.11
C MET A 32 2.06 -1.88 -4.81
N LEU A 33 2.24 -1.45 -3.57
CA LEU A 33 3.49 -0.79 -3.16
C LEU A 33 4.67 -1.73 -3.31
N GLY A 34 4.50 -3.00 -2.90
CA GLY A 34 5.53 -4.02 -3.07
C GLY A 34 5.89 -4.26 -4.53
N SER A 35 4.89 -4.39 -5.39
CA SER A 35 5.10 -4.57 -6.83
C SER A 35 5.81 -3.38 -7.47
N ALA A 36 5.49 -2.16 -7.02
CA ALA A 36 6.12 -0.95 -7.54
C ALA A 36 7.63 -0.92 -7.26
N VAL A 37 8.06 -1.20 -6.03
CA VAL A 37 9.49 -1.20 -5.72
C VAL A 37 10.22 -2.37 -6.37
N ILE A 38 9.57 -3.53 -6.51
CA ILE A 38 10.17 -4.68 -7.22
C ILE A 38 10.41 -4.33 -8.69
N ARG A 39 9.46 -3.65 -9.33
CA ARG A 39 9.62 -3.19 -10.71
C ARG A 39 10.83 -2.27 -10.87
N HIS A 40 11.14 -1.51 -9.84
CA HIS A 40 12.26 -0.55 -9.85
C HIS A 40 13.53 -1.08 -9.15
N GLY A 41 13.65 -2.41 -9.02
CA GLY A 41 14.91 -3.05 -8.66
C GLY A 41 15.02 -3.55 -7.23
N ALA A 42 13.95 -3.53 -6.44
CA ALA A 42 14.00 -4.10 -5.09
C ALA A 42 14.25 -5.60 -5.15
N THR A 43 15.18 -6.07 -4.32
CA THR A 43 15.51 -7.50 -4.18
C THR A 43 14.76 -8.11 -2.99
N PRO A 44 14.61 -9.45 -2.93
CA PRO A 44 13.85 -10.08 -1.84
C PRO A 44 14.33 -9.72 -0.44
N ASP A 45 15.64 -9.53 -0.24
CA ASP A 45 16.20 -9.16 1.06
C ASP A 45 15.83 -7.73 1.50
N MET A 46 15.39 -6.89 0.57
CA MET A 46 14.95 -5.52 0.85
C MET A 46 13.48 -5.45 1.25
N MET A 47 12.71 -6.50 0.97
CA MET A 47 11.26 -6.49 1.11
C MET A 47 10.81 -6.78 2.54
N PRO A 48 9.66 -6.22 2.98
CA PRO A 48 9.07 -6.62 4.25
C PRO A 48 8.60 -8.07 4.17
N LEU A 49 8.42 -8.71 5.33
CA LEU A 49 7.99 -10.10 5.41
C LEU A 49 6.46 -10.18 5.44
N THR A 50 5.93 -11.23 4.80
CA THR A 50 4.51 -11.57 4.87
C THR A 50 4.20 -12.24 6.22
N LYS A 51 2.92 -12.54 6.47
CA LYS A 51 2.50 -13.31 7.65
C LYS A 51 3.22 -14.65 7.75
N LYS A 52 3.59 -15.25 6.62
CA LYS A 52 4.28 -16.55 6.58
C LYS A 52 5.78 -16.42 6.83
N GLY A 53 6.30 -15.20 7.00
CA GLY A 53 7.71 -14.96 7.21
C GLY A 53 8.55 -14.99 5.94
N THR A 54 7.92 -14.92 4.77
CA THR A 54 8.61 -14.88 3.46
C THR A 54 8.64 -13.45 2.93
N PRO A 55 9.63 -13.08 2.09
CA PRO A 55 9.64 -11.75 1.49
C PRO A 55 8.39 -11.50 0.66
N LEU A 56 7.84 -10.29 0.77
CA LEU A 56 6.70 -9.88 -0.03
C LEU A 56 7.06 -9.90 -1.51
N LYS A 57 6.24 -10.57 -2.32
CA LYS A 57 6.42 -10.64 -3.77
C LYS A 57 5.51 -9.65 -4.53
N GLY A 58 4.64 -8.94 -3.79
CA GLY A 58 3.65 -8.06 -4.38
C GLY A 58 2.53 -8.82 -5.08
N GLY A 59 1.82 -8.11 -5.93
CA GLY A 59 0.74 -8.69 -6.73
C GLY A 59 0.23 -7.65 -7.71
N TYR A 60 -0.58 -8.10 -8.69
CA TYR A 60 -1.21 -7.21 -9.66
C TYR A 60 -0.20 -6.36 -10.45
N HIS A 61 0.95 -6.95 -10.83
CA HIS A 61 2.08 -6.21 -11.41
C HIS A 61 1.73 -5.35 -12.63
N ASN A 62 0.79 -5.80 -13.45
CA ASN A 62 0.40 -5.10 -14.68
C ASN A 62 -0.91 -4.31 -14.55
N HIS A 63 -1.51 -4.27 -13.35
CA HIS A 63 -2.74 -3.50 -13.13
C HIS A 63 -2.46 -2.00 -13.23
N PRO A 64 -3.35 -1.21 -13.86
CA PRO A 64 -3.14 0.25 -13.99
C PRO A 64 -2.85 0.96 -12.69
N CYS A 65 -3.49 0.57 -11.59
CA CYS A 65 -3.24 1.18 -10.28
C CYS A 65 -1.84 0.88 -9.76
N THR A 66 -1.30 -0.31 -10.06
CA THR A 66 0.06 -0.69 -9.68
C THR A 66 1.08 0.11 -10.49
N ILE A 67 0.83 0.25 -11.80
CA ILE A 67 1.68 1.05 -12.67
C ILE A 67 1.70 2.51 -12.21
N PHE A 68 0.51 3.09 -11.93
CA PHE A 68 0.39 4.43 -11.37
C PHE A 68 1.23 4.59 -10.09
N THR A 69 1.16 3.62 -9.19
CA THR A 69 1.87 3.66 -7.90
C THR A 69 3.37 3.80 -8.08
N GLY A 70 3.94 3.18 -9.09
CA GLY A 70 5.37 3.18 -9.34
C GLY A 70 5.86 4.19 -10.38
N GLN A 71 4.99 5.00 -10.99
CA GLN A 71 5.38 5.93 -12.04
C GLN A 71 6.21 7.10 -11.53
N THR A 72 5.84 7.66 -10.38
CA THR A 72 6.54 8.79 -9.77
C THR A 72 6.56 8.64 -8.25
N ARG A 73 7.51 9.32 -7.61
CA ARG A 73 7.55 9.38 -6.14
C ARG A 73 6.28 10.00 -5.57
N SER A 74 5.73 11.01 -6.22
CA SER A 74 4.48 11.63 -5.78
C SER A 74 3.34 10.64 -5.74
N ASN A 75 3.20 9.81 -6.78
CA ASN A 75 2.18 8.76 -6.82
C ASN A 75 2.41 7.73 -5.70
N TYR A 76 3.64 7.29 -5.53
CA TYR A 76 4.00 6.32 -4.50
C TYR A 76 3.68 6.84 -3.11
N VAL A 77 4.09 8.08 -2.81
CA VAL A 77 3.80 8.72 -1.51
C VAL A 77 2.29 8.87 -1.30
N TRP A 78 1.55 9.22 -2.35
CA TRP A 78 0.08 9.30 -2.26
C TRP A 78 -0.51 7.96 -1.81
N VAL A 79 -0.06 6.86 -2.41
CA VAL A 79 -0.56 5.52 -2.06
C VAL A 79 -0.15 5.14 -0.63
N VAL A 80 1.07 5.45 -0.21
CA VAL A 80 1.52 5.22 1.17
C VAL A 80 0.64 5.97 2.16
N ARG A 81 0.41 7.26 1.95
CA ARG A 81 -0.42 8.09 2.84
C ARG A 81 -1.85 7.57 2.88
N HIS A 82 -2.38 7.20 1.72
CA HIS A 82 -3.72 6.62 1.59
C HIS A 82 -3.82 5.31 2.39
N ALA A 83 -2.84 4.41 2.19
CA ALA A 83 -2.82 3.11 2.88
C ALA A 83 -2.72 3.27 4.40
N LEU A 84 -1.88 4.19 4.87
CA LEU A 84 -1.72 4.42 6.32
C LEU A 84 -2.98 5.02 6.93
N GLU A 85 -3.70 5.88 6.21
CA GLU A 85 -4.97 6.40 6.70
C GLU A 85 -6.04 5.31 6.74
N ILE A 86 -6.05 4.39 5.76
CA ILE A 86 -6.95 3.22 5.82
C ILE A 86 -6.61 2.36 7.03
N CYS A 87 -5.32 2.16 7.33
CA CYS A 87 -4.89 1.45 8.53
C CYS A 87 -5.42 2.11 9.81
N LYS A 88 -5.39 3.44 9.85
CA LYS A 88 -5.92 4.20 10.99
C LYS A 88 -7.42 4.00 11.13
N GLU A 89 -8.17 4.09 10.03
CA GLU A 89 -9.62 3.84 10.05
C GLU A 89 -9.91 2.40 10.50
N TYR A 90 -9.12 1.44 10.05
CA TYR A 90 -9.24 0.04 10.47
C TYR A 90 -9.03 -0.09 11.98
N THR A 91 -7.97 0.53 12.52
CA THR A 91 -7.66 0.48 13.94
C THR A 91 -8.78 1.11 14.77
N ASP A 92 -9.30 2.26 14.33
CA ASP A 92 -10.39 2.95 15.01
C ASP A 92 -11.66 2.10 15.04
N LYS A 93 -11.93 1.37 13.96
CA LYS A 93 -13.15 0.56 13.85
C LYS A 93 -13.05 -0.77 14.57
N TYR A 94 -11.92 -1.47 14.43
CA TYR A 94 -11.77 -2.85 14.91
C TYR A 94 -10.96 -2.96 16.19
N ASN A 95 -10.42 -1.85 16.68
CA ASN A 95 -9.61 -1.77 17.90
C ASN A 95 -8.41 -2.72 17.89
N LYS A 96 -7.79 -2.85 16.71
CA LYS A 96 -6.55 -3.63 16.53
C LYS A 96 -5.77 -3.09 15.34
N ILE A 97 -4.45 -3.32 15.32
CA ILE A 97 -3.56 -2.88 14.26
C ILE A 97 -3.61 -3.88 13.12
N HIS A 98 -3.79 -3.39 11.87
CA HIS A 98 -3.77 -4.25 10.69
C HIS A 98 -2.37 -4.85 10.50
N PHE A 99 -2.31 -6.15 10.17
CA PHE A 99 -1.03 -6.86 10.06
C PHE A 99 -0.12 -6.30 8.94
N CYS A 100 -0.67 -5.62 7.94
CA CYS A 100 0.11 -5.01 6.86
C CYS A 100 0.69 -3.64 7.20
N GLU A 101 0.27 -3.00 8.30
CA GLU A 101 0.68 -1.64 8.59
C GLU A 101 2.21 -1.49 8.71
N ALA A 102 2.86 -2.39 9.44
CA ALA A 102 4.32 -2.36 9.58
C ALA A 102 5.03 -2.51 8.24
N GLY A 103 4.52 -3.40 7.38
CA GLY A 103 5.06 -3.59 6.04
C GLY A 103 4.89 -2.37 5.15
N ILE A 104 3.76 -1.68 5.26
CA ILE A 104 3.52 -0.43 4.51
C ILE A 104 4.50 0.65 4.96
N ARG A 105 4.76 0.76 6.26
CA ARG A 105 5.77 1.70 6.78
C ARG A 105 7.17 1.37 6.28
N HIS A 106 7.50 0.08 6.21
CA HIS A 106 8.76 -0.38 5.62
C HIS A 106 8.86 0.04 4.15
N LEU A 107 7.81 -0.19 3.36
CA LEU A 107 7.76 0.19 1.95
C LEU A 107 7.84 1.70 1.75
N SER A 108 7.32 2.49 2.69
CA SER A 108 7.47 3.95 2.67
C SER A 108 8.95 4.35 2.69
N SER A 109 9.77 3.64 3.45
CA SER A 109 11.21 3.92 3.52
C SER A 109 11.95 3.61 2.22
N MET A 110 11.33 2.88 1.30
CA MET A 110 11.92 2.46 0.03
C MET A 110 11.58 3.41 -1.13
N VAL A 111 11.01 4.57 -0.85
CA VAL A 111 10.56 5.53 -1.87
C VAL A 111 11.68 5.96 -2.82
N LYS A 112 12.93 5.90 -2.39
CA LYS A 112 14.07 6.30 -3.21
C LYS A 112 14.24 5.44 -4.47
N LEU A 113 13.72 4.22 -4.49
CA LEU A 113 13.75 3.35 -5.67
C LEU A 113 12.81 3.84 -6.77
N ILE A 114 11.81 4.62 -6.43
CA ILE A 114 10.81 5.12 -7.38
C ILE A 114 11.35 6.39 -8.06
N PRO A 115 11.14 6.54 -9.38
CA PRO A 115 11.64 7.71 -10.12
C PRO A 115 11.05 9.06 -9.69
#